data_47b8951033beb47eb77ec32f4d7f9145
#
_entry.id   47b8951033beb47eb77ec32f4d7f9145
#
_cell.length_a   1.000
_cell.length_b   1.000
_cell.length_c   1.000
_cell.angle_alpha   90.00
_cell.angle_beta   90.00
_cell.angle_gamma   90.00
#
_symmetry.space_group_name_H-M   'P 1'
#
loop_
_entity.id
_entity.type
_entity.pdbx_description
1 polymer ?
#
loop_
_entity_poly.entity_id
_entity_poly.type
_entity_poly.pdbx_seq_one_letter_code
_entity_poly.pdbx_strand_id
1 'polypeptide(L)'
;MAAPARPATPRPHKPWVPKHVRVTRAAQEHAHADEIVRRCEALGCDDIELLKVDRITGVKGETERETYARAKATLAVVVSPDSARKLDPIPPSADWRVDLARGCPAHCQYCYLAGSLTGPPITRVYADLDRILANLDRYVGRGHVTSRSQARAHEGTTFEASCYTDPLGIEPATGSLAAAIAHVGTHEWPGPVQLRATTKFADVDPLLDLPHHGRTRLRFSLSPWPRYEGGTDPVAARVAALGTLASAGWPVGVTLAPIIPDGGWEVAYSTLLADVAAAVPADADLTIECITHRFTPGSRETLETWYPASKLEMDPEQRKEKRGKFGSVKHVYPNDVMDHLRSTITDQIDEHLPHARVLYWT
;
A
#
# COMPACT_ATOMS: atom_id res chain seq x y z
N MET A 1 5.89 -7.42 44.48
CA MET A 1 5.22 -7.22 43.16
C MET A 1 6.26 -6.58 42.24
N ALA A 2 6.73 -7.28 41.23
CA ALA A 2 7.67 -6.73 40.24
C ALA A 2 6.90 -5.78 39.32
N ALA A 3 7.46 -4.59 39.04
CA ALA A 3 6.90 -3.64 38.10
C ALA A 3 6.79 -4.28 36.70
N PRO A 4 5.70 -4.01 35.92
CA PRO A 4 5.59 -4.52 34.58
C PRO A 4 6.76 -4.01 33.73
N ALA A 5 7.38 -4.91 32.98
CA ALA A 5 8.48 -4.58 32.08
C ALA A 5 7.96 -3.55 31.06
N ARG A 6 8.67 -2.43 30.94
CA ARG A 6 8.44 -1.43 29.90
C ARG A 6 8.49 -2.12 28.53
N PRO A 7 7.48 -1.94 27.65
CA PRO A 7 7.56 -2.49 26.31
C PRO A 7 8.84 -1.97 25.65
N ALA A 8 9.61 -2.90 25.08
CA ALA A 8 10.83 -2.56 24.36
C ALA A 8 10.46 -1.63 23.21
N THR A 9 11.09 -0.47 23.12
CA THR A 9 10.93 0.46 21.99
C THR A 9 11.24 -0.33 20.71
N PRO A 10 10.32 -0.36 19.72
CA PRO A 10 10.58 -1.04 18.46
C PRO A 10 11.88 -0.49 17.86
N ARG A 11 12.77 -1.37 17.41
CA ARG A 11 13.97 -0.92 16.72
C ARG A 11 13.55 -0.13 15.47
N PRO A 12 14.14 1.02 15.19
CA PRO A 12 13.84 1.77 13.98
C PRO A 12 14.05 0.86 12.77
N HIS A 13 13.07 0.80 11.90
CA HIS A 13 13.19 0.03 10.66
C HIS A 13 14.31 0.62 9.81
N LYS A 14 15.13 -0.26 9.23
CA LYS A 14 16.11 0.17 8.23
C LYS A 14 15.36 0.39 6.91
N PRO A 15 15.39 1.60 6.32
CA PRO A 15 14.68 1.87 5.08
C PRO A 15 15.14 0.92 3.97
N TRP A 16 14.25 0.60 3.05
CA TRP A 16 14.64 -0.13 1.85
C TRP A 16 15.61 0.72 1.03
N VAL A 17 16.80 0.18 0.82
CA VAL A 17 17.81 0.78 -0.05
C VAL A 17 17.92 -0.09 -1.30
N PRO A 18 17.62 0.42 -2.50
CA PRO A 18 17.81 -0.33 -3.73
C PRO A 18 19.30 -0.64 -3.91
N LYS A 19 19.63 -1.89 -4.29
CA LYS A 19 21.01 -2.25 -4.64
C LYS A 19 21.37 -1.82 -6.06
N HIS A 20 20.37 -1.67 -6.91
CA HIS A 20 20.53 -1.33 -8.32
C HIS A 20 19.50 -0.24 -8.67
N VAL A 21 19.98 0.90 -9.14
CA VAL A 21 19.15 1.98 -9.68
C VAL A 21 19.40 2.07 -11.19
N ARG A 22 18.34 2.06 -11.98
CA ARG A 22 18.40 2.13 -13.44
C ARG A 22 17.49 3.25 -13.91
N VAL A 23 18.10 4.30 -14.46
CA VAL A 23 17.38 5.49 -14.94
C VAL A 23 17.30 5.41 -16.47
N THR A 24 16.08 5.27 -17.01
CA THR A 24 15.88 5.21 -18.45
C THR A 24 16.20 6.54 -19.14
N ARG A 25 16.51 6.50 -20.44
CA ARG A 25 16.86 7.69 -21.21
C ARG A 25 15.81 8.79 -21.09
N ALA A 26 14.54 8.47 -21.31
CA ALA A 26 13.47 9.45 -21.22
C ALA A 26 13.27 9.98 -19.79
N ALA A 27 13.52 9.16 -18.76
CA ALA A 27 13.40 9.60 -17.37
C ALA A 27 14.43 10.66 -17.00
N GLN A 28 15.63 10.64 -17.62
CA GLN A 28 16.70 11.62 -17.37
C GLN A 28 16.33 13.06 -17.78
N GLU A 29 15.22 13.25 -18.50
CA GLU A 29 14.73 14.57 -18.90
C GLU A 29 13.85 15.23 -17.81
N HIS A 30 13.62 14.55 -16.69
CA HIS A 30 12.72 14.99 -15.64
C HIS A 30 13.47 15.30 -14.34
N ALA A 31 13.25 16.47 -13.75
CA ALA A 31 13.89 16.89 -12.51
C ALA A 31 13.65 15.93 -11.32
N HIS A 32 12.50 15.22 -11.32
CA HIS A 32 12.21 14.22 -10.29
C HIS A 32 13.15 13.00 -10.39
N ALA A 33 13.67 12.66 -11.56
CA ALA A 33 14.68 11.61 -11.69
C ALA A 33 15.99 12.00 -11.01
N ASP A 34 16.42 13.26 -11.13
CA ASP A 34 17.62 13.77 -10.46
C ASP A 34 17.46 13.74 -8.94
N GLU A 35 16.25 14.07 -8.44
CA GLU A 35 15.93 13.96 -7.01
C GLU A 35 16.04 12.51 -6.53
N ILE A 36 15.47 11.56 -7.26
CA ILE A 36 15.53 10.12 -6.94
C ILE A 36 16.98 9.63 -6.91
N VAL A 37 17.81 10.03 -7.87
CA VAL A 37 19.23 9.67 -7.90
C VAL A 37 19.94 10.19 -6.66
N ARG A 38 19.79 11.49 -6.34
CA ARG A 38 20.39 12.08 -5.13
C ARG A 38 19.96 11.40 -3.84
N ARG A 39 18.68 11.04 -3.72
CA ARG A 39 18.16 10.30 -2.55
C ARG A 39 18.77 8.91 -2.45
N CYS A 40 18.87 8.20 -3.56
CA CYS A 40 19.50 6.88 -3.58
C CYS A 40 20.98 6.93 -3.22
N GLU A 41 21.72 7.92 -3.71
CA GLU A 41 23.12 8.18 -3.32
C GLU A 41 23.23 8.47 -1.81
N ALA A 42 22.38 9.33 -1.28
CA ALA A 42 22.33 9.65 0.15
C ALA A 42 21.99 8.42 1.04
N LEU A 43 21.23 7.46 0.52
CA LEU A 43 20.93 6.18 1.16
C LEU A 43 22.08 5.16 1.05
N GLY A 44 23.16 5.49 0.32
CA GLY A 44 24.32 4.62 0.11
C GLY A 44 24.15 3.61 -1.02
N CYS A 45 23.36 3.90 -2.04
CA CYS A 45 23.31 3.09 -3.25
C CYS A 45 24.45 3.49 -4.19
N ASP A 46 25.37 2.57 -4.44
CA ASP A 46 26.55 2.80 -5.27
C ASP A 46 26.38 2.36 -6.74
N ASP A 47 25.38 1.50 -7.03
CA ASP A 47 25.12 1.01 -8.39
C ASP A 47 23.95 1.77 -9.02
N ILE A 48 24.25 2.96 -9.54
CA ILE A 48 23.31 3.81 -10.26
C ILE A 48 23.75 3.94 -11.70
N GLU A 49 22.91 3.50 -12.65
CA GLU A 49 23.20 3.53 -14.07
C GLU A 49 22.19 4.37 -14.84
N LEU A 50 22.70 5.37 -15.58
CA LEU A 50 21.96 6.14 -16.56
C LEU A 50 21.95 5.42 -17.90
N LEU A 51 20.79 4.88 -18.27
CA LEU A 51 20.64 4.06 -19.46
C LEU A 51 20.56 4.92 -20.73
N LYS A 52 21.11 4.41 -21.83
CA LYS A 52 21.01 5.04 -23.17
C LYS A 52 19.68 4.72 -23.88
N VAL A 53 18.84 3.87 -23.28
CA VAL A 53 17.58 3.35 -23.83
C VAL A 53 16.47 3.35 -22.78
N ASP A 54 15.23 3.17 -23.22
CA ASP A 54 14.05 3.14 -22.33
C ASP A 54 13.65 1.72 -21.91
N ARG A 55 14.58 0.78 -22.00
CA ARG A 55 14.37 -0.62 -21.64
C ARG A 55 15.26 -1.02 -20.47
N ILE A 56 14.63 -1.55 -19.41
CA ILE A 56 15.36 -2.13 -18.29
C ILE A 56 15.83 -3.54 -18.65
N THR A 57 17.13 -3.76 -18.51
CA THR A 57 17.81 -5.03 -18.78
C THR A 57 18.65 -5.48 -17.58
N GLY A 58 19.25 -6.66 -17.63
CA GLY A 58 20.19 -7.11 -16.59
C GLY A 58 19.56 -7.64 -15.29
N VAL A 59 18.23 -7.79 -15.24
CA VAL A 59 17.52 -8.25 -14.02
C VAL A 59 17.42 -9.77 -13.94
N LYS A 60 17.53 -10.49 -15.08
CA LYS A 60 17.46 -11.94 -15.06
C LYS A 60 18.70 -12.54 -14.39
N GLY A 61 18.48 -13.47 -13.45
CA GLY A 61 19.48 -14.36 -12.89
C GLY A 61 19.50 -15.71 -13.63
N GLU A 62 20.36 -16.61 -13.18
CA GLU A 62 20.43 -17.98 -13.70
C GLU A 62 19.21 -18.80 -13.23
N THR A 63 18.69 -18.51 -12.05
CA THR A 63 17.50 -19.13 -11.45
C THR A 63 16.38 -18.14 -11.26
N GLU A 64 15.14 -18.64 -11.10
CA GLU A 64 13.98 -17.81 -10.76
C GLU A 64 14.18 -17.09 -9.42
N ARG A 65 14.80 -17.74 -8.43
CA ARG A 65 15.12 -17.15 -7.14
C ARG A 65 16.11 -15.98 -7.27
N GLU A 66 17.11 -16.10 -8.10
CA GLU A 66 18.06 -15.00 -8.36
C GLU A 66 17.41 -13.87 -9.11
N THR A 67 16.58 -14.17 -10.12
CA THR A 67 15.78 -13.19 -10.85
C THR A 67 14.89 -12.41 -9.90
N TYR A 68 14.18 -13.11 -9.01
CA TYR A 68 13.35 -12.51 -7.99
C TYR A 68 14.16 -11.60 -7.04
N ALA A 69 15.29 -12.10 -6.51
CA ALA A 69 16.12 -11.34 -5.57
C ALA A 69 16.70 -10.07 -6.21
N ARG A 70 17.20 -10.15 -7.46
CA ARG A 70 17.68 -8.98 -8.21
C ARG A 70 16.54 -7.99 -8.49
N ALA A 71 15.39 -8.48 -8.92
CA ALA A 71 14.22 -7.64 -9.20
C ALA A 71 13.78 -6.84 -7.97
N LYS A 72 13.68 -7.51 -6.81
CA LYS A 72 13.30 -6.88 -5.54
C LYS A 72 14.34 -5.87 -5.02
N ALA A 73 15.58 -6.01 -5.45
CA ALA A 73 16.67 -5.09 -5.11
C ALA A 73 16.85 -3.96 -6.15
N THR A 74 16.04 -3.92 -7.21
CA THR A 74 16.17 -2.96 -8.31
C THR A 74 15.09 -1.89 -8.25
N LEU A 75 15.51 -0.62 -8.29
CA LEU A 75 14.67 0.54 -8.55
C LEU A 75 14.88 0.99 -10.00
N ALA A 76 13.83 0.98 -10.80
CA ALA A 76 13.85 1.53 -12.14
C ALA A 76 13.15 2.89 -12.16
N VAL A 77 13.85 3.92 -12.58
CA VAL A 77 13.31 5.26 -12.79
C VAL A 77 12.90 5.37 -14.24
N VAL A 78 11.59 5.50 -14.49
CA VAL A 78 11.01 5.44 -15.83
C VAL A 78 9.99 6.55 -16.04
N VAL A 79 9.60 6.82 -17.28
CA VAL A 79 8.45 7.69 -17.57
C VAL A 79 7.17 6.85 -17.50
N SER A 80 6.10 7.45 -16.99
CA SER A 80 4.78 6.80 -16.94
C SER A 80 4.27 6.45 -18.34
N PRO A 81 3.67 5.27 -18.55
CA PRO A 81 3.10 4.93 -19.84
C PRO A 81 1.91 5.85 -20.17
N ASP A 82 1.66 6.09 -21.46
CA ASP A 82 0.53 6.94 -21.90
C ASP A 82 -0.83 6.48 -21.36
N SER A 83 -0.99 5.18 -21.15
CA SER A 83 -2.18 4.60 -20.52
C SER A 83 -2.40 5.04 -19.09
N ALA A 84 -1.35 5.43 -18.36
CA ALA A 84 -1.47 5.93 -16.99
C ALA A 84 -2.14 7.32 -16.90
N ARG A 85 -2.23 8.06 -18.00
CA ARG A 85 -2.98 9.32 -18.08
C ARG A 85 -4.49 9.13 -18.01
N LYS A 86 -4.98 7.94 -18.40
CA LYS A 86 -6.37 7.56 -18.19
C LYS A 86 -6.46 6.83 -16.88
N LEU A 87 -6.93 7.56 -15.84
CA LEU A 87 -7.10 6.96 -14.53
C LEU A 87 -8.19 5.90 -14.56
N ASP A 88 -7.93 4.76 -13.95
CA ASP A 88 -8.91 3.70 -13.79
C ASP A 88 -9.66 3.86 -12.47
N PRO A 89 -10.97 3.57 -12.44
CA PRO A 89 -11.71 3.50 -11.19
C PRO A 89 -11.21 2.34 -10.32
N ILE A 90 -11.17 2.55 -8.99
CA ILE A 90 -10.75 1.53 -8.03
C ILE A 90 -11.77 1.32 -6.89
N PRO A 91 -13.03 0.96 -7.22
CA PRO A 91 -14.01 0.68 -6.20
C PRO A 91 -13.65 -0.60 -5.40
N PRO A 92 -13.98 -0.67 -4.11
CA PRO A 92 -14.67 0.34 -3.31
C PRO A 92 -13.73 1.32 -2.60
N SER A 93 -12.42 1.24 -2.84
CA SER A 93 -11.40 2.01 -2.11
C SER A 93 -11.50 3.51 -2.42
N ALA A 94 -11.40 3.87 -3.69
CA ALA A 94 -11.41 5.25 -4.13
C ALA A 94 -12.08 5.40 -5.51
N ASP A 95 -12.34 6.65 -5.92
CA ASP A 95 -12.85 6.93 -7.26
C ASP A 95 -11.83 6.57 -8.34
N TRP A 96 -10.58 6.99 -8.13
CA TRP A 96 -9.53 6.88 -9.14
C TRP A 96 -8.24 6.32 -8.58
N ARG A 97 -7.56 5.48 -9.37
CA ARG A 97 -6.21 5.02 -9.11
C ARG A 97 -5.21 5.96 -9.77
N VAL A 98 -4.20 6.39 -9.01
CA VAL A 98 -3.08 7.19 -9.48
C VAL A 98 -1.78 6.43 -9.20
N ASP A 99 -1.07 6.01 -10.22
CA ASP A 99 0.17 5.29 -10.05
C ASP A 99 1.35 6.28 -10.05
N LEU A 100 2.01 6.44 -8.90
CA LEU A 100 3.31 7.12 -8.76
C LEU A 100 4.47 6.16 -9.03
N ALA A 101 4.22 4.88 -8.80
CA ALA A 101 5.14 3.78 -9.04
C ALA A 101 4.39 2.46 -9.19
N ARG A 102 5.08 1.42 -9.66
CA ARG A 102 4.60 0.03 -9.72
C ARG A 102 5.68 -0.94 -9.27
N GLY A 103 5.28 -2.03 -8.61
CA GLY A 103 6.17 -2.96 -7.93
C GLY A 103 6.41 -2.50 -6.50
N CYS A 104 6.75 -3.42 -5.63
CA CYS A 104 6.89 -3.17 -4.20
C CYS A 104 8.13 -3.89 -3.67
N PRO A 105 8.95 -3.26 -2.82
CA PRO A 105 10.13 -3.90 -2.25
C PRO A 105 9.79 -4.99 -1.23
N ALA A 106 8.60 -4.95 -0.62
CA ALA A 106 8.17 -5.93 0.38
C ALA A 106 8.00 -7.36 -0.18
N HIS A 107 8.06 -8.35 0.71
CA HIS A 107 8.06 -9.79 0.42
C HIS A 107 6.83 -10.49 1.03
N CYS A 108 5.64 -9.94 0.83
CA CYS A 108 4.41 -10.53 1.37
C CYS A 108 4.00 -11.79 0.61
N GLN A 109 3.75 -12.89 1.33
CA GLN A 109 3.41 -14.20 0.77
C GLN A 109 1.96 -14.27 0.23
N TYR A 110 1.17 -13.24 0.42
CA TYR A 110 -0.20 -13.09 -0.08
C TYR A 110 -0.33 -11.93 -1.09
N CYS A 111 0.78 -11.51 -1.68
CA CYS A 111 0.84 -10.30 -2.50
C CYS A 111 -0.01 -10.42 -3.77
N TYR A 112 -1.07 -9.62 -3.88
CA TYR A 112 -1.91 -9.61 -5.09
C TYR A 112 -1.17 -9.10 -6.34
N LEU A 113 -0.04 -8.41 -6.17
CA LEU A 113 0.81 -7.96 -7.29
C LEU A 113 1.45 -9.14 -8.03
N ALA A 114 1.61 -10.29 -7.37
CA ALA A 114 2.18 -11.50 -7.98
C ALA A 114 1.43 -11.94 -9.24
N GLY A 115 0.11 -11.70 -9.30
CA GLY A 115 -0.71 -12.01 -10.47
C GLY A 115 -1.05 -10.81 -11.36
N SER A 116 -0.58 -9.61 -11.00
CA SER A 116 -0.98 -8.36 -11.67
C SER A 116 0.16 -7.69 -12.44
N LEU A 117 1.40 -8.01 -12.12
CA LEU A 117 2.58 -7.47 -12.77
C LEU A 117 3.18 -8.49 -13.73
N THR A 118 3.53 -8.04 -14.93
CA THR A 118 4.21 -8.87 -15.92
C THR A 118 5.72 -8.78 -15.74
N GLY A 119 6.40 -9.93 -15.85
CA GLY A 119 7.85 -10.06 -15.73
C GLY A 119 8.38 -9.94 -14.30
N PRO A 120 9.70 -9.79 -14.13
CA PRO A 120 10.32 -9.71 -12.81
C PRO A 120 9.76 -8.56 -11.97
N PRO A 121 9.59 -8.76 -10.63
CA PRO A 121 8.93 -7.81 -9.73
C PRO A 121 9.82 -6.61 -9.36
N ILE A 122 10.24 -5.84 -10.36
CA ILE A 122 11.02 -4.61 -10.20
C ILE A 122 10.13 -3.50 -9.68
N THR A 123 10.64 -2.69 -8.76
CA THR A 123 9.99 -1.42 -8.39
C THR A 123 10.29 -0.38 -9.47
N ARG A 124 9.25 0.14 -10.11
CA ARG A 124 9.35 1.20 -11.14
C ARG A 124 8.69 2.46 -10.61
N VAL A 125 9.48 3.52 -10.46
CA VAL A 125 9.01 4.84 -10.08
C VAL A 125 8.91 5.75 -11.30
N TYR A 126 7.92 6.61 -11.33
CA TYR A 126 7.69 7.49 -12.47
C TYR A 126 8.34 8.86 -12.29
N ALA A 127 9.22 9.23 -13.21
CA ALA A 127 9.98 10.47 -13.19
C ALA A 127 9.14 11.69 -13.60
N ASP A 128 8.09 11.50 -14.41
CA ASP A 128 7.18 12.56 -14.88
C ASP A 128 6.08 12.87 -13.85
N LEU A 129 6.47 13.00 -12.56
CA LEU A 129 5.56 13.17 -11.43
C LEU A 129 4.69 14.42 -11.58
N ASP A 130 5.25 15.55 -11.98
CA ASP A 130 4.51 16.79 -12.19
C ASP A 130 3.36 16.61 -13.18
N ARG A 131 3.62 15.85 -14.25
CA ARG A 131 2.62 15.55 -15.27
C ARG A 131 1.53 14.61 -14.76
N ILE A 132 1.88 13.65 -13.91
CA ILE A 132 0.92 12.77 -13.25
C ILE A 132 0.01 13.59 -12.35
N LEU A 133 0.57 14.46 -11.52
CA LEU A 133 -0.18 15.26 -10.57
C LEU A 133 -1.06 16.31 -11.26
N ALA A 134 -0.56 17.01 -12.27
CA ALA A 134 -1.35 17.96 -13.07
C ALA A 134 -2.52 17.31 -13.82
N ASN A 135 -2.49 16.01 -14.04
CA ASN A 135 -3.59 15.32 -14.70
C ASN A 135 -4.82 15.09 -13.80
N LEU A 136 -4.68 15.22 -12.47
CA LEU A 136 -5.75 14.94 -11.51
C LEU A 136 -6.94 15.89 -11.65
N ASP A 137 -6.71 17.16 -12.00
CA ASP A 137 -7.76 18.17 -12.21
C ASP A 137 -8.89 17.68 -13.12
N ARG A 138 -8.55 16.90 -14.14
CA ARG A 138 -9.50 16.38 -15.14
C ARG A 138 -10.52 15.39 -14.54
N TYR A 139 -10.25 14.87 -13.35
CA TYR A 139 -11.02 13.81 -12.72
C TYR A 139 -11.83 14.28 -11.51
N VAL A 140 -11.61 15.52 -11.06
CA VAL A 140 -12.37 16.09 -9.94
C VAL A 140 -13.85 16.22 -10.32
N GLY A 141 -14.74 15.77 -9.43
CA GLY A 141 -16.19 15.74 -9.63
C GLY A 141 -16.69 14.63 -10.56
N ARG A 142 -15.83 13.75 -11.08
CA ARG A 142 -16.19 12.68 -12.03
C ARG A 142 -16.23 11.28 -11.42
N GLY A 143 -15.97 11.15 -10.12
CA GLY A 143 -15.93 9.87 -9.43
C GLY A 143 -17.30 9.22 -9.22
N HIS A 144 -17.31 7.95 -8.85
CA HIS A 144 -18.52 7.14 -8.65
C HIS A 144 -18.57 6.41 -7.31
N VAL A 145 -17.46 6.40 -6.54
CA VAL A 145 -17.35 5.68 -5.27
C VAL A 145 -17.70 6.57 -4.10
N THR A 146 -17.03 7.72 -3.99
CA THR A 146 -17.23 8.67 -2.90
C THR A 146 -18.27 9.73 -3.23
N SER A 147 -18.22 10.29 -4.41
CA SER A 147 -19.14 11.34 -4.85
C SER A 147 -20.61 10.89 -4.97
N ARG A 148 -20.89 9.59 -5.05
CA ARG A 148 -22.26 9.02 -5.06
C ARG A 148 -22.67 8.36 -3.75
N SER A 149 -21.78 8.22 -2.78
CA SER A 149 -22.08 7.66 -1.46
C SER A 149 -22.37 8.80 -0.48
N GLN A 150 -23.59 8.85 0.06
CA GLN A 150 -23.93 9.86 1.07
C GLN A 150 -22.97 9.81 2.27
N ALA A 151 -22.57 8.60 2.69
CA ALA A 151 -21.67 8.40 3.82
C ALA A 151 -20.24 8.88 3.55
N ARG A 152 -19.84 8.98 2.28
CA ARG A 152 -18.48 9.34 1.84
C ARG A 152 -18.42 10.64 1.04
N ALA A 153 -19.55 11.31 0.81
CA ALA A 153 -19.61 12.53 -0.01
C ALA A 153 -18.69 13.65 0.49
N HIS A 154 -18.43 13.70 1.81
CA HIS A 154 -17.51 14.65 2.44
C HIS A 154 -16.05 14.45 2.02
N GLU A 155 -15.67 13.26 1.54
CA GLU A 155 -14.32 12.99 1.05
C GLU A 155 -14.05 13.68 -0.32
N GLY A 156 -15.11 14.08 -1.02
CA GLY A 156 -15.00 14.62 -2.36
C GLY A 156 -14.56 13.56 -3.38
N THR A 157 -13.77 13.97 -4.38
CA THR A 157 -13.15 13.04 -5.33
C THR A 157 -11.90 12.41 -4.70
N THR A 158 -11.88 11.10 -4.63
CA THR A 158 -10.77 10.37 -3.99
C THR A 158 -9.81 9.77 -5.00
N PHE A 159 -8.53 9.96 -4.74
CA PHE A 159 -7.42 9.42 -5.52
C PHE A 159 -6.61 8.43 -4.68
N GLU A 160 -6.54 7.17 -5.11
CA GLU A 160 -5.71 6.14 -4.47
C GLU A 160 -4.31 6.17 -5.07
N ALA A 161 -3.33 6.62 -4.26
CA ALA A 161 -1.94 6.70 -4.70
C ALA A 161 -1.29 5.32 -4.67
N SER A 162 -0.78 4.92 -5.83
CA SER A 162 0.14 3.79 -5.97
C SER A 162 -0.34 2.47 -5.38
N CYS A 163 -1.57 2.03 -5.70
CA CYS A 163 -2.08 0.74 -5.25
C CYS A 163 -1.27 -0.47 -5.76
N TYR A 164 -0.36 -0.28 -6.71
CA TYR A 164 0.57 -1.31 -7.21
C TYR A 164 1.98 -1.23 -6.60
N THR A 165 2.17 -0.45 -5.54
CA THR A 165 3.39 -0.41 -4.73
C THR A 165 3.03 -0.13 -3.27
N ASP A 166 4.02 -0.01 -2.40
CA ASP A 166 3.88 0.63 -1.10
C ASP A 166 4.57 2.00 -1.19
N PRO A 167 3.82 3.10 -1.29
CA PRO A 167 4.40 4.40 -1.54
C PRO A 167 5.27 4.91 -0.39
N LEU A 168 4.94 4.61 0.87
CA LEU A 168 5.78 4.96 2.02
C LEU A 168 7.04 4.10 2.09
N GLY A 169 6.94 2.82 1.72
CA GLY A 169 8.08 1.90 1.71
C GLY A 169 9.19 2.28 0.74
N ILE A 170 8.86 3.02 -0.32
CA ILE A 170 9.83 3.53 -1.29
C ILE A 170 10.11 5.03 -1.12
N GLU A 171 9.41 5.72 -0.21
CA GLU A 171 9.50 7.18 -0.03
C GLU A 171 10.92 7.66 0.25
N PRO A 172 11.73 7.02 1.11
CA PRO A 172 13.10 7.46 1.36
C PRO A 172 13.94 7.57 0.09
N ALA A 173 13.72 6.65 -0.87
CA ALA A 173 14.44 6.63 -2.15
C ALA A 173 13.80 7.53 -3.22
N THR A 174 12.50 7.85 -3.12
CA THR A 174 11.77 8.46 -4.23
C THR A 174 11.25 9.87 -3.98
N GLY A 175 10.83 10.21 -2.76
CA GLY A 175 10.19 11.48 -2.46
C GLY A 175 8.83 11.69 -3.13
N SER A 176 8.30 10.67 -3.80
CA SER A 176 7.10 10.79 -4.64
C SER A 176 5.82 10.96 -3.84
N LEU A 177 5.71 10.28 -2.68
CA LEU A 177 4.53 10.39 -1.81
C LEU A 177 4.45 11.77 -1.17
N ALA A 178 5.57 12.27 -0.61
CA ALA A 178 5.63 13.60 -0.01
C ALA A 178 5.28 14.69 -1.02
N ALA A 179 5.81 14.60 -2.25
CA ALA A 179 5.48 15.53 -3.32
C ALA A 179 3.99 15.48 -3.69
N ALA A 180 3.39 14.28 -3.77
CA ALA A 180 1.96 14.12 -4.03
C ALA A 180 1.09 14.69 -2.91
N ILE A 181 1.46 14.47 -1.64
CA ILE A 181 0.78 15.01 -0.47
C ILE A 181 0.81 16.55 -0.49
N ALA A 182 1.99 17.13 -0.69
CA ALA A 182 2.15 18.58 -0.75
C ALA A 182 1.35 19.19 -1.91
N HIS A 183 1.38 18.57 -3.10
CA HIS A 183 0.60 19.01 -4.24
C HIS A 183 -0.90 18.98 -3.94
N VAL A 184 -1.42 17.84 -3.45
CA VAL A 184 -2.86 17.71 -3.15
C VAL A 184 -3.30 18.67 -2.06
N GLY A 185 -2.44 18.90 -1.06
CA GLY A 185 -2.72 19.83 0.03
C GLY A 185 -2.79 21.29 -0.42
N THR A 186 -1.90 21.73 -1.32
CA THR A 186 -1.71 23.16 -1.65
C THR A 186 -2.35 23.60 -2.96
N HIS A 187 -2.61 22.67 -3.88
CA HIS A 187 -3.22 23.00 -5.17
C HIS A 187 -4.65 23.51 -5.01
N GLU A 188 -5.04 24.50 -5.86
CA GLU A 188 -6.40 25.00 -5.92
C GLU A 188 -7.27 24.08 -6.79
N TRP A 189 -8.11 23.29 -6.13
CA TRP A 189 -8.95 22.31 -6.78
C TRP A 189 -10.32 22.88 -7.18
N PRO A 190 -10.93 22.45 -8.29
CA PRO A 190 -12.28 22.85 -8.69
C PRO A 190 -13.39 22.26 -7.80
N GLY A 191 -13.04 21.45 -6.82
CA GLY A 191 -13.93 20.83 -5.86
C GLY A 191 -13.17 20.06 -4.77
N PRO A 192 -13.85 19.47 -3.78
CA PRO A 192 -13.17 18.75 -2.70
C PRO A 192 -12.49 17.48 -3.25
N VAL A 193 -11.28 17.25 -2.73
CA VAL A 193 -10.45 16.09 -3.10
C VAL A 193 -9.83 15.45 -1.86
N GLN A 194 -9.55 14.15 -1.94
CA GLN A 194 -8.75 13.44 -0.96
C GLN A 194 -7.76 12.49 -1.64
N LEU A 195 -6.48 12.61 -1.32
CA LEU A 195 -5.47 11.61 -1.62
C LEU A 195 -5.55 10.51 -0.59
N ARG A 196 -5.43 9.26 -1.03
CA ARG A 196 -5.38 8.08 -0.16
C ARG A 196 -4.16 7.26 -0.51
N ALA A 197 -3.47 6.75 0.50
CA ALA A 197 -2.34 5.84 0.32
C ALA A 197 -2.40 4.74 1.38
N THR A 198 -1.99 3.53 1.00
CA THR A 198 -1.93 2.38 1.93
C THR A 198 -0.49 1.94 2.08
N THR A 199 -0.08 1.65 3.33
CA THR A 199 1.29 1.27 3.63
C THR A 199 1.39 0.14 4.64
N LYS A 200 2.51 -0.60 4.58
CA LYS A 200 3.02 -1.54 5.58
C LYS A 200 4.33 -1.08 6.22
N PHE A 201 4.63 0.21 6.07
CA PHE A 201 5.81 0.85 6.65
C PHE A 201 5.41 1.90 7.69
N ALA A 202 6.35 2.31 8.54
CA ALA A 202 6.08 3.09 9.73
C ALA A 202 6.89 4.40 9.82
N ASP A 203 7.78 4.69 8.87
CA ASP A 203 8.56 5.91 8.87
C ASP A 203 7.73 7.10 8.36
N VAL A 204 6.94 7.69 9.26
CA VAL A 204 6.05 8.81 8.95
C VAL A 204 6.62 10.17 9.32
N ASP A 205 7.75 10.21 10.03
CA ASP A 205 8.36 11.46 10.48
C ASP A 205 8.58 12.47 9.35
N PRO A 206 9.06 12.07 8.15
CA PRO A 206 9.22 13.00 7.03
C PRO A 206 7.92 13.58 6.47
N LEU A 207 6.77 13.03 6.86
CA LEU A 207 5.46 13.48 6.38
C LEU A 207 4.78 14.47 7.32
N LEU A 208 5.15 14.49 8.61
CA LEU A 208 4.39 15.18 9.67
C LEU A 208 4.17 16.67 9.38
N ASP A 209 5.18 17.35 8.86
CA ASP A 209 5.15 18.79 8.60
C ASP A 209 4.66 19.16 7.18
N LEU A 210 4.23 18.17 6.38
CA LEU A 210 3.76 18.45 5.03
C LEU A 210 2.41 19.18 5.06
N PRO A 211 2.19 20.12 4.11
CA PRO A 211 0.95 20.91 4.05
C PRO A 211 -0.22 20.09 3.48
N HIS A 212 -0.65 19.05 4.19
CA HIS A 212 -1.72 18.14 3.75
C HIS A 212 -3.12 18.74 3.85
N HIS A 213 -3.34 19.75 4.71
CA HIS A 213 -4.61 20.45 4.92
C HIS A 213 -5.84 19.53 5.06
N GLY A 214 -5.68 18.35 5.69
CA GLY A 214 -6.73 17.35 5.84
C GLY A 214 -7.11 16.59 4.56
N ARG A 215 -6.45 16.88 3.42
CA ARG A 215 -6.76 16.29 2.11
C ARG A 215 -6.03 14.99 1.82
N THR A 216 -5.28 14.46 2.77
CA THR A 216 -4.61 13.16 2.63
C THR A 216 -4.98 12.24 3.77
N ARG A 217 -5.39 11.01 3.44
CA ARG A 217 -5.61 9.93 4.40
C ARG A 217 -4.55 8.85 4.20
N LEU A 218 -3.69 8.66 5.19
CA LEU A 218 -2.74 7.56 5.20
C LEU A 218 -3.36 6.37 5.94
N ARG A 219 -3.34 5.20 5.29
CA ARG A 219 -3.94 3.97 5.81
C ARG A 219 -2.85 2.93 6.05
N PHE A 220 -2.88 2.32 7.22
CA PHE A 220 -1.95 1.26 7.58
C PHE A 220 -2.59 -0.11 7.35
N SER A 221 -1.95 -0.90 6.51
CA SER A 221 -2.35 -2.28 6.31
C SER A 221 -1.85 -3.11 7.49
N LEU A 222 -2.80 -3.65 8.25
CA LEU A 222 -2.54 -4.40 9.47
C LEU A 222 -3.06 -5.83 9.34
N SER A 223 -2.25 -6.79 9.78
CA SER A 223 -2.62 -8.20 9.89
C SER A 223 -1.89 -8.79 11.10
N PRO A 224 -2.55 -9.60 11.94
CA PRO A 224 -1.90 -10.22 13.11
C PRO A 224 -0.93 -11.35 12.73
N TRP A 225 -0.61 -11.52 11.44
CA TRP A 225 0.19 -12.62 10.91
C TRP A 225 1.51 -12.16 10.29
N PRO A 226 2.49 -11.68 11.10
CA PRO A 226 3.77 -11.19 10.57
C PRO A 226 4.58 -12.26 9.82
N ARG A 227 4.31 -13.55 10.07
CA ARG A 227 4.96 -14.67 9.37
C ARG A 227 4.71 -14.69 7.86
N TYR A 228 3.65 -14.04 7.38
CA TYR A 228 3.35 -13.91 5.96
C TYR A 228 3.86 -12.61 5.35
N GLU A 229 4.49 -11.75 6.14
CA GLU A 229 4.99 -10.45 5.72
C GLU A 229 6.52 -10.41 5.84
N GLY A 230 7.20 -10.04 4.77
CA GLY A 230 8.64 -9.85 4.77
C GLY A 230 9.00 -8.49 4.18
N GLY A 231 10.09 -7.88 4.67
CA GLY A 231 10.54 -6.58 4.18
C GLY A 231 9.56 -5.44 4.46
N THR A 232 8.71 -5.58 5.47
CA THR A 232 7.77 -4.57 5.98
C THR A 232 8.12 -4.23 7.41
N ASP A 233 7.57 -3.14 7.94
CA ASP A 233 7.72 -2.81 9.35
C ASP A 233 6.88 -3.73 10.26
N PRO A 234 7.31 -3.96 11.50
CA PRO A 234 6.51 -4.67 12.49
C PRO A 234 5.13 -4.03 12.68
N VAL A 235 4.10 -4.85 12.92
CA VAL A 235 2.71 -4.38 13.11
C VAL A 235 2.65 -3.33 14.23
N ALA A 236 3.33 -3.55 15.35
CA ALA A 236 3.37 -2.59 16.46
C ALA A 236 3.97 -1.22 16.05
N ALA A 237 4.96 -1.20 15.16
CA ALA A 237 5.51 0.05 14.65
C ALA A 237 4.50 0.78 13.74
N ARG A 238 3.77 0.02 12.90
CA ARG A 238 2.70 0.58 12.05
C ARG A 238 1.55 1.14 12.88
N VAL A 239 1.17 0.48 13.97
CA VAL A 239 0.16 0.98 14.93
C VAL A 239 0.65 2.26 15.61
N ALA A 240 1.91 2.32 16.04
CA ALA A 240 2.49 3.53 16.62
C ALA A 240 2.52 4.68 15.61
N ALA A 241 2.91 4.45 14.36
CA ALA A 241 2.91 5.44 13.29
C ALA A 241 1.49 5.96 12.96
N LEU A 242 0.49 5.07 12.96
CA LEU A 242 -0.92 5.43 12.83
C LEU A 242 -1.33 6.40 13.94
N GLY A 243 -0.97 6.10 15.19
CA GLY A 243 -1.25 6.97 16.35
C GLY A 243 -0.53 8.32 16.27
N THR A 244 0.73 8.34 15.79
CA THR A 244 1.50 9.57 15.59
C THR A 244 0.81 10.49 14.60
N LEU A 245 0.40 9.99 13.42
CA LEU A 245 -0.32 10.79 12.42
C LEU A 245 -1.68 11.25 12.93
N ALA A 246 -2.44 10.37 13.59
CA ALA A 246 -3.73 10.72 14.16
C ALA A 246 -3.60 11.85 15.19
N SER A 247 -2.61 11.78 16.07
CA SER A 247 -2.30 12.81 17.07
C SER A 247 -1.83 14.13 16.46
N ALA A 248 -1.24 14.08 15.26
CA ALA A 248 -0.86 15.25 14.47
C ALA A 248 -2.03 15.82 13.64
N GLY A 249 -3.25 15.29 13.79
CA GLY A 249 -4.46 15.79 13.11
C GLY A 249 -4.64 15.29 11.67
N TRP A 250 -3.94 14.24 11.27
CA TRP A 250 -4.13 13.64 9.95
C TRP A 250 -5.40 12.77 9.92
N PRO A 251 -6.17 12.79 8.83
CA PRO A 251 -7.10 11.71 8.53
C PRO A 251 -6.33 10.40 8.36
N VAL A 252 -6.70 9.38 9.11
CA VAL A 252 -6.00 8.09 9.11
C VAL A 252 -6.94 6.93 8.83
N GLY A 253 -6.39 5.77 8.52
CA GLY A 253 -7.18 4.57 8.33
C GLY A 253 -6.43 3.30 8.66
N VAL A 254 -7.20 2.27 8.95
CA VAL A 254 -6.74 0.88 9.06
C VAL A 254 -7.30 0.09 7.89
N THR A 255 -6.43 -0.61 7.19
CA THR A 255 -6.83 -1.63 6.23
C THR A 255 -6.51 -2.98 6.86
N LEU A 256 -7.52 -3.68 7.40
CA LEU A 256 -7.37 -5.07 7.84
C LEU A 256 -7.23 -5.94 6.59
N ALA A 257 -5.99 -6.15 6.15
CA ALA A 257 -5.69 -6.78 4.87
C ALA A 257 -4.34 -7.50 4.83
N PRO A 258 -4.38 -8.78 4.48
CA PRO A 258 -5.58 -9.60 4.34
C PRO A 258 -6.10 -10.11 5.68
N ILE A 259 -7.42 -10.28 5.77
CA ILE A 259 -8.02 -11.02 6.86
C ILE A 259 -7.86 -12.51 6.55
N ILE A 260 -7.21 -13.23 7.47
CA ILE A 260 -6.91 -14.66 7.35
C ILE A 260 -7.39 -15.35 8.64
N PRO A 261 -8.30 -16.32 8.56
CA PRO A 261 -8.77 -17.09 9.70
C PRO A 261 -7.79 -18.23 10.06
N ASP A 262 -6.57 -17.84 10.45
CA ASP A 262 -5.57 -18.79 10.93
C ASP A 262 -5.78 -19.10 12.43
N GLY A 263 -5.16 -20.14 12.97
CA GLY A 263 -5.47 -20.60 14.32
C GLY A 263 -5.45 -19.52 15.40
N GLY A 264 -6.58 -19.34 16.12
CA GLY A 264 -6.76 -18.33 17.14
C GLY A 264 -7.00 -16.92 16.59
N TRP A 265 -7.50 -16.81 15.38
CA TRP A 265 -7.68 -15.53 14.68
C TRP A 265 -8.61 -14.56 15.42
N GLU A 266 -9.65 -15.04 16.10
CA GLU A 266 -10.57 -14.18 16.85
C GLU A 266 -9.84 -13.36 17.91
N VAL A 267 -9.01 -14.01 18.71
CA VAL A 267 -8.21 -13.37 19.75
C VAL A 267 -7.14 -12.47 19.13
N ALA A 268 -6.52 -12.93 18.04
CA ALA A 268 -5.45 -12.17 17.38
C ALA A 268 -5.96 -10.84 16.79
N TYR A 269 -7.13 -10.83 16.13
CA TYR A 269 -7.74 -9.59 15.62
C TYR A 269 -8.28 -8.70 16.73
N SER A 270 -8.89 -9.25 17.79
CA SER A 270 -9.32 -8.48 18.95
C SER A 270 -8.12 -7.77 19.61
N THR A 271 -7.01 -8.47 19.82
CA THR A 271 -5.79 -7.86 20.36
C THR A 271 -5.26 -6.75 19.46
N LEU A 272 -5.21 -6.98 18.14
CA LEU A 272 -4.77 -5.96 17.18
C LEU A 272 -5.65 -4.71 17.22
N LEU A 273 -6.97 -4.87 17.29
CA LEU A 273 -7.91 -3.74 17.37
C LEU A 273 -7.79 -2.99 18.70
N ALA A 274 -7.56 -3.71 19.81
CA ALA A 274 -7.27 -3.09 21.10
C ALA A 274 -5.96 -2.28 21.08
N ASP A 275 -4.90 -2.77 20.41
CA ASP A 275 -3.65 -2.04 20.23
C ASP A 275 -3.86 -0.76 19.40
N VAL A 276 -4.70 -0.82 18.36
CA VAL A 276 -5.08 0.37 17.56
C VAL A 276 -5.85 1.36 18.43
N ALA A 277 -6.81 0.89 19.23
CA ALA A 277 -7.60 1.73 20.14
C ALA A 277 -6.73 2.45 21.19
N ALA A 278 -5.70 1.77 21.68
CA ALA A 278 -4.75 2.35 22.63
C ALA A 278 -3.83 3.42 22.01
N ALA A 279 -3.58 3.34 20.69
CA ALA A 279 -2.67 4.23 19.99
C ALA A 279 -3.36 5.47 19.37
N VAL A 280 -4.63 5.35 18.95
CA VAL A 280 -5.35 6.37 18.18
C VAL A 280 -6.27 7.17 19.11
N PRO A 281 -6.22 8.52 19.12
CA PRO A 281 -7.17 9.35 19.87
C PRO A 281 -8.62 9.05 19.51
N ALA A 282 -9.52 9.08 20.50
CA ALA A 282 -10.94 8.73 20.31
C ALA A 282 -11.71 9.70 19.39
N ASP A 283 -11.19 10.91 19.20
CA ASP A 283 -11.74 11.95 18.33
C ASP A 283 -11.08 11.99 16.94
N ALA A 284 -10.15 11.07 16.66
CA ALA A 284 -9.46 11.01 15.37
C ALA A 284 -10.41 10.62 14.23
N ASP A 285 -10.19 11.20 13.04
CA ASP A 285 -10.86 10.79 11.80
C ASP A 285 -10.31 9.45 11.33
N LEU A 286 -10.82 8.34 11.89
CA LEU A 286 -10.39 6.98 11.63
C LEU A 286 -11.37 6.23 10.72
N THR A 287 -10.85 5.61 9.67
CA THR A 287 -11.61 4.69 8.81
C THR A 287 -11.06 3.28 8.86
N ILE A 288 -11.92 2.28 8.66
CA ILE A 288 -11.53 0.87 8.58
C ILE A 288 -12.02 0.27 7.27
N GLU A 289 -11.15 -0.47 6.61
CA GLU A 289 -11.43 -1.25 5.40
C GLU A 289 -11.10 -2.71 5.69
N CYS A 290 -12.03 -3.62 5.41
CA CYS A 290 -11.88 -5.05 5.69
C CYS A 290 -11.75 -5.83 4.38
N ILE A 291 -10.61 -6.48 4.18
CA ILE A 291 -10.28 -7.18 2.95
C ILE A 291 -9.84 -8.60 3.30
N THR A 292 -10.68 -9.60 2.97
CA THR A 292 -10.36 -11.01 3.20
C THR A 292 -9.33 -11.52 2.19
N HIS A 293 -8.54 -12.50 2.61
CA HIS A 293 -7.56 -13.12 1.74
C HIS A 293 -8.25 -13.81 0.55
N ARG A 294 -7.72 -13.52 -0.63
CA ARG A 294 -8.17 -14.09 -1.90
C ARG A 294 -7.00 -14.19 -2.86
N PHE A 295 -7.08 -15.11 -3.77
CA PHE A 295 -6.05 -15.31 -4.79
C PHE A 295 -6.68 -15.62 -6.15
N THR A 296 -5.90 -15.44 -7.21
CA THR A 296 -6.19 -15.91 -8.57
C THR A 296 -5.29 -17.12 -8.86
N PRO A 297 -5.63 -17.98 -9.84
CA PRO A 297 -4.73 -19.07 -10.24
C PRO A 297 -3.31 -18.58 -10.53
N GLY A 298 -3.16 -17.50 -11.32
CA GLY A 298 -1.84 -16.94 -11.66
C GLY A 298 -1.08 -16.34 -10.47
N SER A 299 -1.78 -15.68 -9.52
CA SER A 299 -1.09 -15.17 -8.31
C SER A 299 -0.65 -16.32 -7.40
N ARG A 300 -1.45 -17.38 -7.28
CA ARG A 300 -1.08 -18.58 -6.53
C ARG A 300 0.20 -19.21 -7.09
N GLU A 301 0.22 -19.54 -8.38
CA GLU A 301 1.38 -20.14 -9.04
C GLU A 301 2.65 -19.31 -8.83
N THR A 302 2.55 -18.00 -9.00
CA THR A 302 3.68 -17.08 -8.80
C THR A 302 4.15 -17.07 -7.34
N LEU A 303 3.22 -17.03 -6.38
CA LEU A 303 3.56 -16.99 -4.95
C LEU A 303 4.15 -18.32 -4.47
N GLU A 304 3.64 -19.45 -4.93
CA GLU A 304 4.19 -20.78 -4.65
C GLU A 304 5.63 -20.90 -5.20
N THR A 305 5.91 -20.32 -6.38
CA THR A 305 7.26 -20.28 -6.95
C THR A 305 8.20 -19.39 -6.12
N TRP A 306 7.74 -18.21 -5.70
CA TRP A 306 8.58 -17.29 -4.91
C TRP A 306 8.76 -17.73 -3.46
N TYR A 307 7.76 -18.39 -2.88
CA TYR A 307 7.70 -18.77 -1.46
C TYR A 307 7.31 -20.26 -1.27
N PRO A 308 8.12 -21.21 -1.75
CA PRO A 308 7.76 -22.65 -1.72
C PRO A 308 7.60 -23.22 -0.30
N ALA A 309 8.13 -22.54 0.71
CA ALA A 309 7.97 -22.93 2.13
C ALA A 309 6.81 -22.21 2.84
N SER A 310 6.02 -21.42 2.11
CA SER A 310 4.85 -20.73 2.68
C SER A 310 3.85 -21.73 3.27
N LYS A 311 3.26 -21.37 4.41
CA LYS A 311 2.16 -22.11 5.05
C LYS A 311 0.81 -21.40 4.86
N LEU A 312 0.77 -20.36 4.03
CA LEU A 312 -0.47 -19.67 3.72
C LEU A 312 -1.37 -20.62 2.93
N GLU A 313 -2.61 -20.81 3.42
CA GLU A 313 -3.60 -21.63 2.75
C GLU A 313 -4.04 -20.95 1.43
N MET A 314 -3.83 -21.63 0.31
CA MET A 314 -4.26 -21.22 -1.03
C MET A 314 -4.79 -22.42 -1.84
N ASP A 315 -5.49 -23.36 -1.18
CA ASP A 315 -6.11 -24.48 -1.84
C ASP A 315 -7.44 -24.06 -2.51
N PRO A 316 -7.58 -24.15 -3.85
CA PRO A 316 -8.80 -23.79 -4.54
C PRO A 316 -10.01 -24.62 -4.10
N GLU A 317 -9.82 -25.87 -3.63
CA GLU A 317 -10.91 -26.75 -3.21
C GLU A 317 -11.55 -26.28 -1.88
N GLN A 318 -10.80 -25.52 -1.08
CA GLN A 318 -11.29 -24.91 0.17
C GLN A 318 -11.87 -23.51 -0.05
N ARG A 319 -11.99 -23.07 -1.28
CA ARG A 319 -12.44 -21.73 -1.66
C ARG A 319 -13.62 -21.76 -2.61
N LYS A 320 -14.41 -20.71 -2.56
CA LYS A 320 -15.46 -20.44 -3.53
C LYS A 320 -14.89 -19.69 -4.73
N GLU A 321 -15.20 -20.15 -5.94
CA GLU A 321 -14.87 -19.42 -7.15
C GLU A 321 -15.79 -18.20 -7.31
N LYS A 322 -15.19 -17.03 -7.53
CA LYS A 322 -15.89 -15.78 -7.84
C LYS A 322 -15.40 -15.25 -9.18
N ARG A 323 -16.31 -15.13 -10.13
CA ARG A 323 -16.01 -14.59 -11.46
C ARG A 323 -16.21 -13.08 -11.50
N GLY A 324 -15.24 -12.36 -12.04
CA GLY A 324 -15.34 -10.93 -12.32
C GLY A 324 -16.07 -10.65 -13.64
N LYS A 325 -16.46 -9.41 -13.86
CA LYS A 325 -17.18 -8.98 -15.09
C LYS A 325 -16.48 -9.31 -16.41
N PHE A 326 -15.16 -9.48 -16.38
CA PHE A 326 -14.32 -9.76 -17.54
C PHE A 326 -13.74 -11.18 -17.54
N GLY A 327 -14.41 -12.13 -16.89
CA GLY A 327 -14.00 -13.54 -16.87
C GLY A 327 -12.83 -13.86 -15.92
N SER A 328 -12.29 -12.89 -15.18
CA SER A 328 -11.26 -13.16 -14.18
C SER A 328 -11.81 -14.02 -13.05
N VAL A 329 -11.09 -15.08 -12.68
CA VAL A 329 -11.45 -15.99 -11.60
C VAL A 329 -10.66 -15.59 -10.35
N LYS A 330 -11.35 -15.53 -9.21
CA LYS A 330 -10.76 -15.34 -7.88
C LYS A 330 -11.29 -16.42 -6.95
N HIS A 331 -10.42 -16.96 -6.14
CA HIS A 331 -10.78 -17.88 -5.05
C HIS A 331 -10.91 -17.07 -3.75
N VAL A 332 -12.13 -17.10 -3.17
CA VAL A 332 -12.49 -16.38 -1.94
C VAL A 332 -12.95 -17.38 -0.89
N TYR A 333 -13.03 -16.99 0.37
CA TYR A 333 -13.59 -17.88 1.40
C TYR A 333 -15.04 -18.27 1.10
N PRO A 334 -15.50 -19.45 1.51
CA PRO A 334 -16.91 -19.85 1.49
C PRO A 334 -17.79 -18.85 2.25
N ASN A 335 -19.10 -18.83 1.95
CA ASN A 335 -20.00 -17.83 2.51
C ASN A 335 -20.10 -17.90 4.03
N ASP A 336 -20.20 -19.09 4.59
CA ASP A 336 -20.25 -19.34 6.04
C ASP A 336 -19.00 -18.80 6.76
N VAL A 337 -17.81 -19.05 6.19
CA VAL A 337 -16.55 -18.47 6.70
C VAL A 337 -16.55 -16.94 6.59
N MET A 338 -17.02 -16.40 5.44
CA MET A 338 -17.11 -14.96 5.24
C MET A 338 -18.08 -14.29 6.22
N ASP A 339 -19.23 -14.92 6.48
CA ASP A 339 -20.24 -14.40 7.39
C ASP A 339 -19.74 -14.42 8.84
N HIS A 340 -19.04 -15.52 9.24
CA HIS A 340 -18.40 -15.60 10.55
C HIS A 340 -17.29 -14.57 10.73
N LEU A 341 -16.38 -14.42 9.77
CA LEU A 341 -15.34 -13.38 9.80
C LEU A 341 -15.94 -11.99 9.92
N ARG A 342 -16.97 -11.70 9.11
CA ARG A 342 -17.62 -10.38 9.09
C ARG A 342 -18.29 -10.08 10.43
N SER A 343 -19.11 -11.02 10.96
CA SER A 343 -19.79 -10.84 12.24
C SER A 343 -18.77 -10.58 13.36
N THR A 344 -17.83 -11.52 13.55
CA THR A 344 -16.87 -11.44 14.66
C THR A 344 -15.99 -10.17 14.62
N ILE A 345 -15.43 -9.85 13.46
CA ILE A 345 -14.55 -8.67 13.36
C ILE A 345 -15.36 -7.37 13.46
N THR A 346 -16.61 -7.33 12.97
CA THR A 346 -17.47 -6.15 13.15
C THR A 346 -17.78 -5.93 14.62
N ASP A 347 -18.16 -6.97 15.35
CA ASP A 347 -18.42 -6.89 16.80
C ASP A 347 -17.18 -6.41 17.56
N GLN A 348 -15.99 -6.90 17.18
CA GLN A 348 -14.71 -6.44 17.77
C GLN A 348 -14.37 -4.99 17.42
N ILE A 349 -14.66 -4.54 16.20
CA ILE A 349 -14.49 -3.13 15.82
C ILE A 349 -15.43 -2.24 16.64
N ASP A 350 -16.68 -2.63 16.79
CA ASP A 350 -17.68 -1.89 17.57
C ASP A 350 -17.30 -1.83 19.07
N GLU A 351 -16.69 -2.89 19.59
CA GLU A 351 -16.19 -2.95 20.98
C GLU A 351 -14.97 -2.05 21.20
N HIS A 352 -13.93 -2.17 20.35
CA HIS A 352 -12.64 -1.52 20.57
C HIS A 352 -12.55 -0.11 19.96
N LEU A 353 -13.23 0.14 18.84
CA LEU A 353 -13.12 1.34 18.01
C LEU A 353 -14.49 1.89 17.60
N PRO A 354 -15.42 2.16 18.55
CA PRO A 354 -16.81 2.55 18.25
C PRO A 354 -16.93 3.86 17.46
N HIS A 355 -15.88 4.69 17.43
CA HIS A 355 -15.81 5.94 16.68
C HIS A 355 -15.30 5.76 15.24
N ALA A 356 -14.74 4.58 14.90
CA ALA A 356 -14.20 4.33 13.57
C ALA A 356 -15.32 4.07 12.55
N ARG A 357 -15.10 4.55 11.31
CA ARG A 357 -16.06 4.32 10.23
C ARG A 357 -15.61 3.14 9.37
N VAL A 358 -16.36 2.05 9.37
CA VAL A 358 -16.12 0.92 8.47
C VAL A 358 -16.63 1.29 7.08
N LEU A 359 -15.72 1.38 6.10
CA LEU A 359 -16.05 1.82 4.75
C LEU A 359 -16.59 0.68 3.87
N TYR A 360 -16.00 -0.50 3.95
CA TYR A 360 -16.42 -1.66 3.16
C TYR A 360 -15.79 -2.96 3.63
N TRP A 361 -16.39 -4.07 3.15
CA TRP A 361 -15.90 -5.44 3.21
C TRP A 361 -15.75 -6.02 1.81
N THR A 362 -14.63 -6.72 1.54
CA THR A 362 -14.40 -7.42 0.26
C THR A 362 -13.76 -8.80 0.45
#